data_8cc89e95689190e4f3fc0052b0ff5bab
#
_entry.id   8cc89e95689190e4f3fc0052b0ff5bab
#
_cell.length_a   1.000
_cell.length_b   1.000
_cell.length_c   1.000
_cell.angle_alpha   90.00
_cell.angle_beta   90.00
_cell.angle_gamma   90.00
#
_symmetry.space_group_name_H-M   'P 1'
#
loop_
_entity.id
_entity.type
_entity.pdbx_description
1 polymer ?
#
loop_
_entity_poly.entity_id
_entity_poly.type
_entity_poly.pdbx_seq_one_letter_code
_entity_poly.pdbx_strand_id
1 'polypeptide(L)'
;MARLLTYDTRILVVMLLFSLVVFKVSKTEWKQVGTVFKFILLFLCMNIVIVYLFSPYEGCTIYGTRTELFHIAGRYSMTAEQLFYEINIMLKYFTVVPVVLMFMVTTNPSEFAASLNRLGISYKVGYAMAIALRYVPDVQADFTKIRHAQEARGIEMSSKASILKRLKSMASIIFPLIFSSMDRIDVVSNA
;
A
#
# COMPACT_ATOMS: atom_id res chain seq x y z
N MET A 1 -18.69 -20.37 10.14
CA MET A 1 -18.23 -20.94 8.86
C MET A 1 -17.32 -20.01 8.04
N ALA A 2 -17.61 -18.73 7.87
CA ALA A 2 -16.71 -17.81 7.13
C ALA A 2 -15.30 -17.64 7.70
N ARG A 3 -15.10 -17.79 9.01
CA ARG A 3 -13.76 -17.73 9.65
C ARG A 3 -12.87 -18.94 9.32
N LEU A 4 -13.43 -20.12 9.12
CA LEU A 4 -12.69 -21.35 8.78
C LEU A 4 -12.06 -21.29 7.36
N LEU A 5 -12.77 -20.74 6.39
CA LEU A 5 -12.26 -20.60 5.01
C LEU A 5 -11.04 -19.66 4.90
N THR A 6 -10.90 -18.71 5.83
CA THR A 6 -9.81 -17.72 5.81
C THR A 6 -8.49 -18.24 6.41
N TYR A 7 -8.53 -19.35 7.14
CA TYR A 7 -7.37 -19.97 7.80
C TYR A 7 -7.04 -21.37 7.30
N ASP A 8 -7.67 -21.82 6.23
CA ASP A 8 -7.33 -23.11 5.62
C ASP A 8 -6.02 -22.98 4.81
N THR A 9 -4.94 -23.49 5.37
CA THR A 9 -3.59 -23.46 4.78
C THR A 9 -3.54 -24.08 3.38
N ARG A 10 -4.39 -25.06 3.12
CA ARG A 10 -4.45 -25.72 1.79
C ARG A 10 -4.92 -24.75 0.72
N ILE A 11 -5.97 -23.98 1.00
CA ILE A 11 -6.49 -22.96 0.09
C ILE A 11 -5.45 -21.86 -0.11
N LEU A 12 -4.79 -21.41 0.96
CA LEU A 12 -3.75 -20.39 0.87
C LEU A 12 -2.56 -20.83 0.01
N VAL A 13 -2.12 -22.09 0.12
CA VAL A 13 -1.04 -22.65 -0.71
C VAL A 13 -1.46 -22.70 -2.18
N VAL A 14 -2.67 -23.15 -2.49
CA VAL A 14 -3.18 -23.17 -3.88
C VAL A 14 -3.26 -21.76 -4.44
N MET A 15 -3.78 -20.82 -3.67
CA MET A 15 -3.85 -19.41 -4.10
C MET A 15 -2.47 -18.78 -4.27
N LEU A 16 -1.49 -19.14 -3.43
CA LEU A 16 -0.12 -18.69 -3.57
C LEU A 16 0.52 -19.21 -4.86
N LEU A 17 0.37 -20.49 -5.16
CA LEU A 17 0.86 -21.07 -6.41
C LEU A 17 0.22 -20.39 -7.62
N PHE A 18 -1.10 -20.19 -7.59
CA PHE A 18 -1.81 -19.46 -8.63
C PHE A 18 -1.30 -18.03 -8.79
N SER A 19 -1.12 -17.30 -7.69
CA SER A 19 -0.57 -15.95 -7.67
C SER A 19 0.83 -15.87 -8.30
N LEU A 20 1.72 -16.81 -7.98
CA LEU A 20 3.06 -16.89 -8.56
C LEU A 20 3.04 -17.20 -10.05
N VAL A 21 2.15 -18.10 -10.50
CA VAL A 21 1.99 -18.41 -11.92
C VAL A 21 1.52 -17.18 -12.69
N VAL A 22 0.50 -16.49 -12.18
CA VAL A 22 -0.04 -15.27 -12.80
C VAL A 22 1.03 -14.18 -12.85
N PHE A 23 1.80 -13.99 -11.79
CA PHE A 23 2.91 -13.04 -11.75
C PHE A 23 3.99 -13.37 -12.79
N LYS A 24 4.36 -14.66 -12.94
CA LYS A 24 5.33 -15.11 -13.95
C LYS A 24 4.83 -14.89 -15.39
N VAL A 25 3.55 -15.14 -15.64
CA VAL A 25 2.92 -14.94 -16.96
C VAL A 25 2.83 -13.45 -17.32
N SER A 26 2.66 -12.58 -16.36
CA SER A 26 2.57 -11.12 -16.52
C SER A 26 3.85 -10.48 -17.07
N LYS A 27 4.99 -11.20 -17.12
CA LYS A 27 6.31 -10.69 -17.58
C LYS A 27 6.75 -9.40 -16.88
N THR A 28 6.28 -9.17 -15.67
CA THR A 28 6.64 -7.99 -14.86
C THR A 28 8.12 -8.06 -14.49
N GLU A 29 8.88 -7.00 -14.77
CA GLU A 29 10.30 -6.95 -14.45
C GLU A 29 10.54 -6.79 -12.94
N TRP A 30 11.37 -7.65 -12.37
CA TRP A 30 11.78 -7.56 -10.96
C TRP A 30 12.37 -6.21 -10.57
N LYS A 31 12.97 -5.51 -11.54
CA LYS A 31 13.56 -4.19 -11.33
C LYS A 31 12.52 -3.14 -10.94
N GLN A 32 11.31 -3.25 -11.47
CA GLN A 32 10.20 -2.31 -11.19
C GLN A 32 9.57 -2.59 -9.83
N VAL A 33 9.55 -3.84 -9.41
CA VAL A 33 8.80 -4.33 -8.26
C VAL A 33 9.67 -4.57 -7.03
N GLY A 34 10.98 -4.80 -7.25
CA GLY A 34 11.92 -5.23 -6.21
C GLY A 34 12.04 -4.27 -5.03
N THR A 35 11.97 -2.96 -5.26
CA THR A 35 12.01 -1.95 -4.18
C THR A 35 10.77 -2.03 -3.31
N VAL A 36 9.60 -2.08 -3.94
CA VAL A 36 8.30 -2.17 -3.24
C VAL A 36 8.22 -3.49 -2.48
N PHE A 37 8.67 -4.59 -3.10
CA PHE A 37 8.72 -5.91 -2.47
C PHE A 37 9.59 -5.92 -1.20
N LYS A 38 10.74 -5.26 -1.19
CA LYS A 38 11.60 -5.12 0.00
C LYS A 38 10.89 -4.39 1.14
N PHE A 39 10.18 -3.30 0.84
CA PHE A 39 9.40 -2.58 1.84
C PHE A 39 8.26 -3.43 2.41
N ILE A 40 7.58 -4.19 1.57
CA ILE A 40 6.52 -5.10 2.00
C ILE A 40 7.09 -6.20 2.89
N LEU A 41 8.25 -6.76 2.55
CA LEU A 41 8.90 -7.79 3.34
C LEU A 41 9.34 -7.25 4.71
N LEU A 42 9.90 -6.05 4.76
CA LEU A 42 10.23 -5.36 6.02
C LEU A 42 8.98 -5.14 6.88
N PHE A 43 7.89 -4.66 6.28
CA PHE A 43 6.62 -4.47 6.97
C PHE A 43 6.04 -5.79 7.49
N LEU A 44 6.17 -6.87 6.72
CA LEU A 44 5.72 -8.19 7.11
C LEU A 44 6.52 -8.72 8.31
N CYS A 45 7.85 -8.58 8.33
CA CYS A 45 8.67 -8.93 9.48
C CYS A 45 8.28 -8.13 10.72
N MET A 46 8.04 -6.83 10.57
CA MET A 46 7.58 -5.98 11.66
C MET A 46 6.18 -6.42 12.16
N ASN A 47 5.28 -6.78 11.25
CA ASN A 47 3.93 -7.23 11.59
C ASN A 47 3.95 -8.51 12.43
N ILE A 48 4.79 -9.50 12.09
CA ILE A 48 4.95 -10.74 12.86
C ILE A 48 5.39 -10.44 14.29
N VAL A 49 6.40 -9.56 14.45
CA VAL A 49 6.88 -9.15 15.78
C VAL A 49 5.77 -8.47 16.58
N ILE A 50 5.00 -7.58 15.94
CA ILE A 50 3.89 -6.87 16.59
C ILE A 50 2.78 -7.84 17.00
N VAL A 51 2.38 -8.76 16.12
CA VAL A 51 1.36 -9.76 16.43
C VAL A 51 1.78 -10.62 17.60
N TYR A 52 3.04 -11.09 17.62
CA TYR A 52 3.56 -11.87 18.74
C TYR A 52 3.58 -11.08 20.07
N LEU A 53 3.96 -9.80 20.03
CA LEU A 53 4.03 -8.95 21.23
C LEU A 53 2.64 -8.62 21.80
N PHE A 54 1.66 -8.34 20.95
CA PHE A 54 0.33 -7.90 21.40
C PHE A 54 -0.66 -9.04 21.59
N SER A 55 -0.53 -10.12 20.81
CA SER A 55 -1.45 -11.27 20.84
C SER A 55 -0.69 -12.61 20.80
N PRO A 56 0.09 -12.95 21.84
CA PRO A 56 0.93 -14.15 21.86
C PRO A 56 0.16 -15.48 21.86
N TYR A 57 -1.16 -15.44 22.09
CA TYR A 57 -2.03 -16.62 22.17
C TYR A 57 -3.17 -16.63 21.16
N GLU A 58 -3.12 -15.78 20.14
CA GLU A 58 -4.19 -15.70 19.13
C GLU A 58 -4.35 -17.04 18.38
N GLY A 59 -3.23 -17.69 18.05
CA GLY A 59 -3.24 -19.03 17.47
C GLY A 59 -3.96 -20.06 18.34
N CYS A 60 -3.71 -20.05 19.66
CA CYS A 60 -4.38 -20.95 20.57
C CYS A 60 -5.90 -20.70 20.67
N THR A 61 -6.31 -19.44 20.59
CA THR A 61 -7.73 -19.05 20.60
C THR A 61 -8.45 -19.52 19.34
N ILE A 62 -7.76 -19.50 18.19
CA ILE A 62 -8.34 -19.90 16.90
C ILE A 62 -8.42 -21.41 16.74
N TYR A 63 -7.35 -22.12 17.12
CA TYR A 63 -7.26 -23.57 16.93
C TYR A 63 -7.80 -24.38 18.13
N GLY A 64 -8.01 -23.75 19.29
CA GLY A 64 -8.61 -24.39 20.46
C GLY A 64 -7.71 -25.39 21.20
N THR A 65 -6.42 -25.45 20.81
CA THR A 65 -5.39 -26.29 21.42
C THR A 65 -4.25 -25.40 21.93
N ARG A 66 -3.49 -25.90 22.91
CA ARG A 66 -2.35 -25.19 23.47
C ARG A 66 -1.20 -26.16 23.69
N THR A 67 -0.27 -26.19 22.75
CA THR A 67 0.95 -26.98 22.81
C THR A 67 2.14 -26.06 23.02
N GLU A 68 2.67 -26.00 24.23
CA GLU A 68 3.82 -25.15 24.55
C GLU A 68 5.11 -25.80 24.06
N LEU A 69 5.83 -25.11 23.17
CA LEU A 69 7.14 -25.55 22.67
C LEU A 69 8.27 -25.02 23.56
N PHE A 70 8.24 -23.75 23.90
CA PHE A 70 9.24 -23.10 24.75
C PHE A 70 8.58 -22.02 25.60
N HIS A 71 8.94 -21.98 26.88
CA HIS A 71 8.60 -20.90 27.78
C HIS A 71 9.75 -19.88 27.79
N ILE A 72 9.47 -18.63 27.32
CA ILE A 72 10.51 -17.62 27.19
C ILE A 72 10.63 -16.80 28.47
N ALA A 73 9.56 -16.18 28.92
CA ALA A 73 9.48 -15.47 30.21
C ALA A 73 8.05 -15.00 30.50
N GLY A 74 7.58 -15.19 31.72
CA GLY A 74 6.33 -14.62 32.24
C GLY A 74 5.11 -14.94 31.35
N ARG A 75 4.60 -13.95 30.63
CA ARG A 75 3.41 -14.07 29.77
C ARG A 75 3.71 -14.64 28.36
N TYR A 76 4.98 -14.70 27.97
CA TYR A 76 5.35 -15.08 26.61
C TYR A 76 5.82 -16.53 26.59
N SER A 77 5.00 -17.41 26.02
CA SER A 77 5.37 -18.78 25.65
C SER A 77 5.17 -18.98 24.15
N MET A 78 6.11 -19.64 23.53
CA MET A 78 6.01 -19.98 22.11
C MET A 78 5.19 -21.27 21.99
N THR A 79 4.01 -21.17 21.40
CA THR A 79 3.11 -22.30 21.17
C THR A 79 3.15 -22.71 19.70
N ALA A 80 2.96 -23.99 19.42
CA ALA A 80 2.92 -24.52 18.06
C ALA A 80 1.79 -23.85 17.24
N GLU A 81 0.65 -23.61 17.90
CA GLU A 81 -0.52 -22.98 17.29
C GLU A 81 -0.24 -21.52 16.90
N GLN A 82 0.50 -20.78 17.74
CA GLN A 82 0.88 -19.40 17.40
C GLN A 82 1.83 -19.37 16.21
N LEU A 83 2.83 -20.25 16.19
CA LEU A 83 3.75 -20.37 15.06
C LEU A 83 3.00 -20.72 13.76
N PHE A 84 2.08 -21.65 13.83
CA PHE A 84 1.26 -22.05 12.68
C PHE A 84 0.36 -20.90 12.20
N TYR A 85 -0.18 -20.12 13.11
CA TYR A 85 -0.94 -18.91 12.81
C TYR A 85 -0.10 -17.87 12.09
N GLU A 86 1.12 -17.59 12.56
CA GLU A 86 2.04 -16.65 11.94
C GLU A 86 2.47 -17.09 10.54
N ILE A 87 2.72 -18.40 10.34
CA ILE A 87 2.98 -18.96 9.00
C ILE A 87 1.80 -18.74 8.06
N ASN A 88 0.57 -18.93 8.53
CA ASN A 88 -0.63 -18.66 7.73
C ASN A 88 -0.78 -17.18 7.38
N ILE A 89 -0.45 -16.27 8.29
CA ILE A 89 -0.39 -14.84 8.02
C ILE A 89 0.64 -14.54 6.92
N MET A 90 1.85 -15.08 7.03
CA MET A 90 2.89 -14.93 6.00
C MET A 90 2.40 -15.42 4.63
N LEU A 91 1.84 -16.63 4.56
CA LEU A 91 1.29 -17.19 3.32
C LEU A 91 0.23 -16.28 2.70
N LYS A 92 -0.64 -15.71 3.52
CA LYS A 92 -1.68 -14.77 3.08
C LYS A 92 -1.10 -13.53 2.43
N TYR A 93 -0.09 -12.91 3.03
CA TYR A 93 0.59 -11.75 2.46
C TYR A 93 1.35 -12.11 1.19
N PHE A 94 2.09 -13.23 1.18
CA PHE A 94 2.80 -13.69 -0.01
C PHE A 94 1.87 -14.06 -1.17
N THR A 95 0.63 -14.40 -0.89
CA THR A 95 -0.39 -14.65 -1.92
C THR A 95 -0.89 -13.34 -2.55
N VAL A 96 -1.16 -12.33 -1.72
CA VAL A 96 -1.77 -11.08 -2.17
C VAL A 96 -0.76 -10.16 -2.85
N VAL A 97 0.46 -10.07 -2.32
CA VAL A 97 1.48 -9.13 -2.78
C VAL A 97 1.80 -9.24 -4.27
N PRO A 98 2.10 -10.43 -4.85
CA PRO A 98 2.39 -10.52 -6.27
C PRO A 98 1.24 -10.08 -7.17
N VAL A 99 0.00 -10.38 -6.78
CA VAL A 99 -1.21 -9.98 -7.55
C VAL A 99 -1.39 -8.48 -7.53
N VAL A 100 -1.23 -7.85 -6.36
CA VAL A 100 -1.35 -6.38 -6.22
C VAL A 100 -0.25 -5.68 -7.02
N LEU A 101 0.99 -6.15 -6.93
CA LEU A 101 2.10 -5.57 -7.66
C LEU A 101 1.91 -5.70 -9.18
N MET A 102 1.47 -6.87 -9.64
CA MET A 102 1.12 -7.07 -11.04
C MET A 102 0.02 -6.10 -11.46
N PHE A 103 -1.06 -5.99 -10.70
CA PHE A 103 -2.16 -5.07 -10.99
C PHE A 103 -1.68 -3.63 -11.11
N MET A 104 -0.83 -3.16 -10.17
CA MET A 104 -0.30 -1.79 -10.18
C MET A 104 0.57 -1.50 -11.41
N VAL A 105 1.33 -2.49 -11.90
CA VAL A 105 2.23 -2.31 -13.05
C VAL A 105 1.51 -2.47 -14.38
N THR A 106 0.54 -3.37 -14.46
CA THR A 106 -0.13 -3.71 -15.74
C THR A 106 -1.38 -2.87 -16.00
N THR A 107 -2.00 -2.32 -14.94
CA THR A 107 -3.26 -1.59 -15.10
C THR A 107 -3.01 -0.10 -15.30
N ASN A 108 -3.47 0.44 -16.42
CA ASN A 108 -3.49 1.87 -16.65
C ASN A 108 -4.62 2.51 -15.80
N PRO A 109 -4.31 3.45 -14.88
CA PRO A 109 -5.32 4.05 -14.02
C PRO A 109 -6.48 4.71 -14.77
N SER A 110 -6.23 5.30 -15.94
CA SER A 110 -7.27 5.95 -16.73
C SER A 110 -8.23 4.94 -17.38
N GLU A 111 -7.73 3.80 -17.84
CA GLU A 111 -8.55 2.71 -18.38
C GLU A 111 -9.35 2.03 -17.27
N PHE A 112 -8.75 1.88 -16.10
CA PHE A 112 -9.45 1.39 -14.91
C PHE A 112 -10.62 2.30 -14.53
N ALA A 113 -10.41 3.62 -14.47
CA ALA A 113 -11.48 4.58 -14.21
C ALA A 113 -12.60 4.52 -15.26
N ALA A 114 -12.27 4.35 -16.54
CA ALA A 114 -13.24 4.19 -17.61
C ALA A 114 -14.03 2.87 -17.48
N SER A 115 -13.39 1.80 -17.04
CA SER A 115 -14.04 0.50 -16.86
C SER A 115 -15.05 0.48 -15.70
N LEU A 116 -14.81 1.28 -14.65
CA LEU A 116 -15.75 1.44 -13.53
C LEU A 116 -17.11 1.95 -13.98
N ASN A 117 -17.15 2.82 -14.99
CA ASN A 117 -18.39 3.32 -15.57
C ASN A 117 -19.19 2.20 -16.24
N ARG A 118 -18.50 1.23 -16.89
CA ARG A 118 -19.16 0.07 -17.53
C ARG A 118 -19.75 -0.92 -16.50
N LEU A 119 -19.23 -0.91 -15.28
CA LEU A 119 -19.73 -1.74 -14.16
C LEU A 119 -20.95 -1.14 -13.44
N GLY A 120 -21.52 -0.03 -13.96
CA GLY A 120 -22.70 0.59 -13.39
C GLY A 120 -22.44 1.62 -12.30
N ILE A 121 -21.18 2.01 -12.08
CA ILE A 121 -20.85 3.15 -11.22
C ILE A 121 -21.34 4.43 -11.90
N SER A 122 -21.89 5.35 -11.12
CA SER A 122 -22.42 6.61 -11.63
C SER A 122 -21.43 7.31 -12.56
N TYR A 123 -21.92 7.74 -13.73
CA TYR A 123 -21.14 8.49 -14.73
C TYR A 123 -20.34 9.65 -14.09
N LYS A 124 -20.94 10.34 -13.11
CA LYS A 124 -20.30 11.46 -12.41
C LYS A 124 -19.01 11.05 -11.71
N VAL A 125 -18.98 9.87 -11.09
CA VAL A 125 -17.78 9.35 -10.40
C VAL A 125 -16.71 8.93 -11.41
N GLY A 126 -17.08 8.21 -12.45
CA GLY A 126 -16.13 7.82 -13.52
C GLY A 126 -15.52 9.02 -14.23
N TYR A 127 -16.32 10.05 -14.52
CA TYR A 127 -15.86 11.30 -15.12
C TYR A 127 -14.93 12.08 -14.19
N ALA A 128 -15.29 12.22 -12.91
CA ALA A 128 -14.43 12.87 -11.91
C ALA A 128 -13.07 12.17 -11.76
N MET A 129 -13.06 10.83 -11.75
CA MET A 129 -11.81 10.06 -11.70
C MET A 129 -10.96 10.25 -12.97
N ALA A 130 -11.58 10.25 -14.14
CA ALA A 130 -10.86 10.46 -15.40
C ALA A 130 -10.21 11.85 -15.46
N ILE A 131 -10.93 12.88 -15.01
CA ILE A 131 -10.40 14.24 -14.88
C ILE A 131 -9.24 14.26 -13.87
N ALA A 132 -9.46 13.72 -12.66
CA ALA A 132 -8.43 13.71 -11.62
C ALA A 132 -7.13 13.07 -12.12
N LEU A 133 -7.21 11.90 -12.77
CA LEU A 133 -6.05 11.20 -13.31
C LEU A 133 -5.34 11.97 -14.43
N ARG A 134 -6.07 12.72 -15.24
CA ARG A 134 -5.50 13.60 -16.26
C ARG A 134 -4.71 14.74 -15.64
N TYR A 135 -5.17 15.29 -14.51
CA TYR A 135 -4.51 16.42 -13.87
C TYR A 135 -3.34 16.02 -12.95
N VAL A 136 -3.17 14.76 -12.60
CA VAL A 136 -2.02 14.30 -11.78
C VAL A 136 -0.67 14.73 -12.36
N PRO A 137 -0.36 14.54 -13.68
CA PRO A 137 0.90 15.00 -14.26
C PRO A 137 1.07 16.53 -14.21
N ASP A 138 -0.01 17.28 -14.42
CA ASP A 138 0.02 18.74 -14.39
C ASP A 138 0.33 19.25 -12.96
N VAL A 139 -0.31 18.69 -11.95
CA VAL A 139 -0.04 19.03 -10.54
C VAL A 139 1.40 18.68 -10.16
N GLN A 140 1.94 17.55 -10.64
CA GLN A 140 3.34 17.20 -10.43
C GLN A 140 4.31 18.20 -11.07
N ALA A 141 3.98 18.67 -12.27
CA ALA A 141 4.78 19.70 -12.97
C ALA A 141 4.72 21.04 -12.21
N ASP A 142 3.54 21.45 -11.76
CA ASP A 142 3.37 22.68 -10.99
C ASP A 142 4.08 22.59 -9.61
N PHE A 143 3.99 21.46 -8.94
CA PHE A 143 4.74 21.21 -7.70
C PHE A 143 6.25 21.41 -7.94
N THR A 144 6.77 20.87 -9.01
CA THR A 144 8.19 20.97 -9.36
C THR A 144 8.60 22.42 -9.64
N LYS A 145 7.79 23.17 -10.40
CA LYS A 145 8.02 24.59 -10.70
C LYS A 145 7.98 25.43 -9.42
N ILE A 146 6.97 25.24 -8.58
CA ILE A 146 6.84 25.99 -7.32
C ILE A 146 8.01 25.65 -6.40
N ARG A 147 8.41 24.40 -6.30
CA ARG A 147 9.57 23.97 -5.55
C ARG A 147 10.83 24.70 -5.98
N HIS A 148 11.16 24.70 -7.27
CA HIS A 148 12.33 25.41 -7.80
C HIS A 148 12.25 26.92 -7.55
N ALA A 149 11.07 27.52 -7.70
CA ALA A 149 10.90 28.93 -7.38
C ALA A 149 11.13 29.24 -5.89
N GLN A 150 10.74 28.36 -4.98
CA GLN A 150 10.99 28.52 -3.55
C GLN A 150 12.46 28.27 -3.19
N GLU A 151 13.11 27.32 -3.83
CA GLU A 151 14.56 27.08 -3.70
C GLU A 151 15.35 28.33 -4.17
N ALA A 152 14.97 28.95 -5.29
CA ALA A 152 15.57 30.21 -5.76
C ALA A 152 15.37 31.39 -4.79
N ARG A 153 14.30 31.39 -4.00
CA ARG A 153 14.04 32.36 -2.92
C ARG A 153 14.83 32.08 -1.63
N GLY A 154 15.71 31.06 -1.64
CA GLY A 154 16.53 30.68 -0.49
C GLY A 154 15.81 29.82 0.56
N ILE A 155 14.67 29.25 0.23
CA ILE A 155 14.00 28.31 1.11
C ILE A 155 14.71 26.96 1.02
N GLU A 156 15.40 26.61 2.11
CA GLU A 156 16.21 25.41 2.19
C GLU A 156 15.31 24.15 2.31
N MET A 157 15.33 23.30 1.27
CA MET A 157 14.58 22.04 1.21
C MET A 157 15.45 20.83 1.56
N SER A 158 16.68 21.07 2.02
CA SER A 158 17.64 20.02 2.35
C SER A 158 17.17 19.14 3.50
N SER A 159 17.50 17.86 3.43
CA SER A 159 17.27 16.88 4.50
C SER A 159 18.00 17.22 5.82
N LYS A 160 18.96 18.16 5.77
CA LYS A 160 19.75 18.62 6.93
C LYS A 160 19.04 19.68 7.78
N ALA A 161 17.94 20.27 7.28
CA ALA A 161 17.17 21.27 8.04
C ALA A 161 16.36 20.62 9.17
N SER A 162 16.12 21.37 10.27
CA SER A 162 15.26 20.91 11.37
C SER A 162 13.85 20.59 10.89
N ILE A 163 13.16 19.66 11.55
CA ILE A 163 11.82 19.19 11.18
C ILE A 163 10.83 20.37 11.05
N LEU A 164 10.89 21.33 11.97
CA LEU A 164 10.03 22.51 11.96
C LEU A 164 10.25 23.39 10.72
N LYS A 165 11.53 23.58 10.33
CA LYS A 165 11.91 24.34 9.16
C LYS A 165 11.46 23.66 7.88
N ARG A 166 11.57 22.32 7.81
CA ARG A 166 11.05 21.50 6.70
C ARG A 166 9.54 21.60 6.58
N LEU A 167 8.81 21.57 7.70
CA LEU A 167 7.34 21.68 7.70
C LEU A 167 6.91 23.06 7.17
N LYS A 168 7.59 24.13 7.59
CA LYS A 168 7.35 25.49 7.06
C LYS A 168 7.67 25.60 5.57
N SER A 169 8.77 25.00 5.13
CA SER A 169 9.14 24.94 3.71
C SER A 169 8.12 24.14 2.89
N MET A 170 7.59 23.05 3.41
CA MET A 170 6.51 22.31 2.75
C MET A 170 5.23 23.16 2.63
N ALA A 171 4.85 23.87 3.68
CA ALA A 171 3.68 24.77 3.64
C ALA A 171 3.82 25.83 2.55
N SER A 172 5.02 26.40 2.35
CA SER A 172 5.28 27.42 1.31
C SER A 172 5.18 26.88 -0.13
N ILE A 173 5.15 25.56 -0.32
CA ILE A 173 4.88 24.93 -1.62
C ILE A 173 3.40 24.55 -1.73
N ILE A 174 2.85 23.94 -0.66
CA ILE A 174 1.50 23.41 -0.69
C ILE A 174 0.46 24.52 -0.88
N PHE A 175 0.61 25.67 -0.19
CA PHE A 175 -0.34 26.77 -0.33
C PHE A 175 -0.43 27.31 -1.76
N PRO A 176 0.66 27.72 -2.43
CA PRO A 176 0.58 28.14 -3.82
C PRO A 176 0.06 27.04 -4.76
N LEU A 177 0.37 25.77 -4.49
CA LEU A 177 -0.13 24.65 -5.28
C LEU A 177 -1.65 24.51 -5.17
N ILE A 178 -2.20 24.67 -3.96
CA ILE A 178 -3.66 24.65 -3.74
C ILE A 178 -4.30 25.80 -4.51
N PHE A 179 -3.82 27.04 -4.37
CA PHE A 179 -4.38 28.19 -5.07
C PHE A 179 -4.32 28.03 -6.59
N SER A 180 -3.18 27.60 -7.14
CA SER A 180 -3.06 27.29 -8.57
C SER A 180 -4.04 26.19 -9.02
N SER A 181 -4.30 25.21 -8.17
CA SER A 181 -5.27 24.16 -8.47
C SER A 181 -6.71 24.67 -8.41
N MET A 182 -7.04 25.58 -7.49
CA MET A 182 -8.37 26.20 -7.39
C MET A 182 -8.67 27.07 -8.61
N ASP A 183 -7.72 27.91 -9.05
CA ASP A 183 -7.86 28.71 -10.26
C ASP A 183 -8.16 27.85 -11.50
N ARG A 184 -7.53 26.67 -11.55
CA ARG A 184 -7.75 25.69 -12.64
C ARG A 184 -9.13 25.03 -12.59
N ILE A 185 -9.67 24.79 -11.38
CA ILE A 185 -11.04 24.27 -11.20
C ILE A 185 -12.06 25.24 -11.78
N ASP A 186 -11.90 26.54 -11.54
CA ASP A 186 -12.81 27.57 -12.08
C ASP A 186 -12.78 27.59 -13.61
N VAL A 187 -11.60 27.45 -14.21
CA VAL A 187 -11.47 27.38 -15.68
C VAL A 187 -12.17 26.15 -16.25
N VAL A 188 -12.00 24.99 -15.61
CA VAL A 188 -12.60 23.71 -16.07
C VAL A 188 -14.11 23.69 -15.83
N SER A 189 -14.59 24.33 -14.76
CA SER A 189 -16.02 24.42 -14.44
C SER A 189 -16.78 25.32 -15.41
N ASN A 190 -16.10 26.29 -16.00
CA ASN A 190 -16.69 27.26 -16.94
C ASN A 190 -16.55 26.85 -18.41
N ALA A 191 -15.87 25.75 -18.71
CA ALA A 191 -15.68 25.21 -20.05
C ALA A 191 -16.64 24.06 -20.34
#